data_5642369fac545f713ca556063685c1ad
#
_entry.id   5642369fac545f713ca556063685c1ad
#
_cell.length_a   1.000
_cell.length_b   1.000
_cell.length_c   1.000
_cell.angle_alpha   90.00
_cell.angle_beta   90.00
_cell.angle_gamma   90.00
#
_symmetry.space_group_name_H-M   'P 1'
#
loop_
_entity.id
_entity.type
_entity.pdbx_description
1 polymer ?
#
loop_
_entity_poly.entity_id
_entity_poly.type
_entity_poly.pdbx_seq_one_letter_code
_entity_poly.pdbx_strand_id
1 'polypeptide(L)'
;MKKGDGWKTTFNTKHGLNEWLVMLFRLTNAPNMFMRLMNHVLRVFIGKFMVVYFDDILIYSKNLNEHIDHLYSVLSVLFDDKLYANLNKCTFCMKKIMFIKYVLTAQGIEMDEDKVKVIQDWTTPKSVTEVRSFYGLASFYKRFVEDFSTITAPSTDIVRKFFEFKWNDEQDKAFNLLKYKLCLAPVLSLLDFTKAFEVECDASGISIEAVLIQDKRQIVYFNEKLNKAALNYPTYDKELYALVRTLETALPIAQEVHDTFIS
;
A
#
# COMPACT_ATOMS: atom_id res chain seq x y z
N MET A 1 10.46 23.32 -16.95
CA MET A 1 9.46 23.15 -18.05
C MET A 1 10.17 23.00 -19.39
N LYS A 2 9.53 22.30 -20.34
CA LYS A 2 10.06 22.22 -21.69
C LYS A 2 10.01 23.60 -22.34
N LYS A 3 11.03 23.98 -23.08
CA LYS A 3 11.07 25.27 -23.79
C LYS A 3 9.87 25.36 -24.76
N GLY A 4 9.02 26.38 -24.59
CA GLY A 4 7.79 26.57 -25.37
C GLY A 4 6.49 26.08 -24.72
N ASP A 5 6.54 25.48 -23.53
CA ASP A 5 5.36 24.99 -22.78
C ASP A 5 4.89 25.98 -21.68
N GLY A 6 5.45 27.18 -21.60
CA GLY A 6 5.11 28.20 -20.59
C GLY A 6 3.64 28.54 -20.57
N TRP A 7 3.01 28.61 -21.75
CA TRP A 7 1.59 28.95 -21.89
C TRP A 7 0.64 27.99 -21.12
N LYS A 8 1.09 26.75 -20.82
CA LYS A 8 0.30 25.77 -20.04
C LYS A 8 0.19 26.13 -18.56
N THR A 9 0.98 27.08 -18.11
CA THR A 9 1.03 27.52 -16.71
C THR A 9 0.73 29.01 -16.57
N THR A 10 0.05 29.58 -17.57
CA THR A 10 -0.32 30.99 -17.57
C THR A 10 -1.38 31.30 -16.51
N PHE A 11 -1.27 32.45 -15.90
CA PHE A 11 -2.25 32.98 -14.97
C PHE A 11 -2.38 34.48 -15.16
N ASN A 12 -3.57 35.04 -14.94
CA ASN A 12 -3.85 36.42 -15.13
C ASN A 12 -3.70 37.20 -13.80
N THR A 13 -3.05 38.37 -13.87
CA THR A 13 -2.93 39.29 -12.77
C THR A 13 -3.39 40.68 -13.20
N LYS A 14 -3.50 41.63 -12.25
CA LYS A 14 -3.78 43.05 -12.57
C LYS A 14 -2.73 43.71 -13.50
N HIS A 15 -1.58 43.06 -13.66
CA HIS A 15 -0.47 43.55 -14.52
C HIS A 15 -0.38 42.76 -15.83
N GLY A 16 -1.35 41.91 -16.17
CA GLY A 16 -1.41 41.13 -17.40
C GLY A 16 -1.19 39.65 -17.18
N LEU A 17 -0.97 38.95 -18.30
CA LEU A 17 -0.75 37.51 -18.34
C LEU A 17 0.69 37.18 -17.94
N ASN A 18 0.86 36.26 -17.01
CA ASN A 18 2.16 35.77 -16.52
C ASN A 18 2.25 34.28 -16.70
N GLU A 19 3.47 33.78 -16.79
CA GLU A 19 3.78 32.34 -16.90
C GLU A 19 4.69 31.90 -15.76
N TRP A 20 4.46 30.69 -15.24
CA TRP A 20 5.39 30.09 -14.30
C TRP A 20 6.57 29.47 -15.06
N LEU A 21 7.78 29.82 -14.67
CA LEU A 21 9.02 29.22 -15.22
C LEU A 21 9.32 27.84 -14.64
N VAL A 22 8.62 27.47 -13.58
CA VAL A 22 8.77 26.19 -12.87
C VAL A 22 7.50 25.37 -13.01
N MET A 23 7.63 24.05 -12.83
CA MET A 23 6.48 23.17 -12.82
C MET A 23 5.69 23.33 -11.51
N LEU A 24 4.41 23.66 -11.63
CA LEU A 24 3.54 23.80 -10.47
C LEU A 24 3.24 22.43 -9.85
N PHE A 25 3.24 22.37 -8.53
CA PHE A 25 3.02 21.14 -7.75
C PHE A 25 1.65 20.48 -8.01
N ARG A 26 0.63 21.24 -8.44
CA ARG A 26 -0.73 20.75 -8.69
C ARG A 26 -0.99 20.28 -10.13
N LEU A 27 0.01 20.31 -11.00
CA LEU A 27 -0.14 19.73 -12.33
C LEU A 27 -0.22 18.22 -12.24
N THR A 28 -1.12 17.61 -13.01
CA THR A 28 -1.40 16.15 -12.98
C THR A 28 -0.15 15.29 -13.19
N ASN A 29 0.82 15.77 -13.95
CA ASN A 29 2.08 15.08 -14.25
C ASN A 29 3.24 15.45 -13.31
N ALA A 30 3.06 16.41 -12.40
CA ALA A 30 4.12 16.88 -11.51
C ALA A 30 4.66 15.75 -10.59
N PRO A 31 3.83 14.91 -9.95
CA PRO A 31 4.32 13.80 -9.14
C PRO A 31 5.19 12.82 -9.94
N ASN A 32 4.75 12.44 -11.15
CA ASN A 32 5.51 11.52 -12.00
C ASN A 32 6.86 12.10 -12.46
N MET A 33 6.91 13.41 -12.74
CA MET A 33 8.17 14.07 -13.11
C MET A 33 9.11 14.17 -11.92
N PHE A 34 8.56 14.44 -10.74
CA PHE A 34 9.36 14.46 -9.51
C PHE A 34 9.92 13.08 -9.17
N MET A 35 9.11 12.01 -9.26
CA MET A 35 9.57 10.63 -9.11
C MET A 35 10.73 10.30 -10.06
N ARG A 36 10.61 10.68 -11.34
CA ARG A 36 11.70 10.46 -12.32
C ARG A 36 12.97 11.21 -11.94
N LEU A 37 12.85 12.44 -11.44
CA LEU A 37 14.00 13.21 -10.97
C LEU A 37 14.65 12.52 -9.78
N MET A 38 13.87 12.15 -8.76
CA MET A 38 14.38 11.48 -7.56
C MET A 38 15.03 10.14 -7.91
N ASN A 39 14.40 9.33 -8.76
CA ASN A 39 14.95 8.07 -9.23
C ASN A 39 16.24 8.26 -10.07
N HIS A 40 16.38 9.37 -10.77
CA HIS A 40 17.61 9.68 -11.51
C HIS A 40 18.75 10.08 -10.57
N VAL A 41 18.49 11.02 -9.66
CA VAL A 41 19.47 11.58 -8.73
C VAL A 41 19.94 10.53 -7.72
N LEU A 42 19.03 9.76 -7.17
CA LEU A 42 19.30 8.82 -6.08
C LEU A 42 19.47 7.35 -6.54
N ARG A 43 19.53 7.11 -7.85
CA ARG A 43 19.55 5.76 -8.46
C ARG A 43 20.64 4.82 -7.92
N VAL A 44 21.75 5.39 -7.46
CA VAL A 44 22.89 4.61 -6.96
C VAL A 44 22.66 4.00 -5.59
N PHE A 45 21.65 4.47 -4.87
CA PHE A 45 21.27 4.05 -3.53
C PHE A 45 19.98 3.24 -3.51
N ILE A 46 19.07 3.50 -4.49
CA ILE A 46 17.80 2.78 -4.61
C ILE A 46 18.10 1.30 -4.80
N GLY A 47 17.38 0.46 -4.04
CA GLY A 47 17.55 -0.98 -4.06
C GLY A 47 18.76 -1.49 -3.25
N LYS A 48 19.53 -0.64 -2.59
CA LYS A 48 20.62 -1.04 -1.69
C LYS A 48 20.30 -0.78 -0.24
N PHE A 49 19.89 0.45 0.07
CA PHE A 49 19.55 0.89 1.42
C PHE A 49 18.54 2.03 1.43
N MET A 50 17.91 2.30 0.29
CA MET A 50 16.99 3.42 0.15
C MET A 50 15.83 3.09 -0.77
N VAL A 51 14.67 3.63 -0.43
CA VAL A 51 13.47 3.63 -1.25
C VAL A 51 12.98 5.06 -1.43
N VAL A 52 12.48 5.36 -2.62
CA VAL A 52 11.84 6.63 -2.94
C VAL A 52 10.40 6.36 -3.37
N TYR A 53 9.46 7.01 -2.72
CA TYR A 53 8.05 6.95 -3.10
C TYR A 53 7.47 8.37 -3.13
N PHE A 54 7.27 8.89 -4.32
CA PHE A 54 6.92 10.29 -4.57
C PHE A 54 7.90 11.25 -3.90
N ASP A 55 7.48 11.96 -2.88
CA ASP A 55 8.24 12.94 -2.11
C ASP A 55 8.83 12.37 -0.80
N ASP A 56 8.52 11.11 -0.47
CA ASP A 56 9.05 10.45 0.71
C ASP A 56 10.29 9.60 0.36
N ILE A 57 11.34 9.72 1.16
CA ILE A 57 12.57 8.94 1.07
C ILE A 57 12.72 8.12 2.35
N LEU A 58 12.80 6.81 2.22
CA LEU A 58 13.10 5.90 3.31
C LEU A 58 14.55 5.43 3.17
N ILE A 59 15.35 5.60 4.23
CA ILE A 59 16.72 5.07 4.35
C ILE A 59 16.72 4.03 5.45
N TYR A 60 17.21 2.83 5.16
CA TYR A 60 17.30 1.73 6.11
C TYR A 60 18.72 1.18 6.21
N SER A 61 19.08 0.60 7.34
CA SER A 61 20.44 0.13 7.61
C SER A 61 20.42 -0.91 8.72
N LYS A 62 21.42 -1.79 8.76
CA LYS A 62 21.53 -2.85 9.76
C LYS A 62 21.88 -2.35 11.15
N ASN A 63 22.61 -1.24 11.22
CA ASN A 63 23.08 -0.65 12.48
C ASN A 63 23.19 0.88 12.35
N LEU A 64 23.36 1.57 13.49
CA LEU A 64 23.41 3.02 13.55
C LEU A 64 24.60 3.63 12.81
N ASN A 65 25.78 3.01 12.86
CA ASN A 65 26.97 3.56 12.19
C ASN A 65 26.79 3.54 10.66
N GLU A 66 26.35 2.41 10.13
CA GLU A 66 26.00 2.27 8.72
C GLU A 66 24.88 3.24 8.30
N HIS A 67 23.91 3.48 9.20
CA HIS A 67 22.82 4.42 8.93
C HIS A 67 23.33 5.86 8.80
N ILE A 68 24.28 6.27 9.62
CA ILE A 68 24.90 7.60 9.53
C ILE A 68 25.63 7.76 8.19
N ASP A 69 26.37 6.73 7.75
CA ASP A 69 27.10 6.76 6.48
C ASP A 69 26.13 6.82 5.28
N HIS A 70 25.06 6.04 5.31
CA HIS A 70 24.00 6.08 4.29
C HIS A 70 23.33 7.46 4.25
N LEU A 71 22.96 7.99 5.40
CA LEU A 71 22.30 9.30 5.53
C LEU A 71 23.22 10.41 4.98
N TYR A 72 24.50 10.39 5.36
CA TYR A 72 25.49 11.35 4.85
C TYR A 72 25.59 11.29 3.33
N SER A 73 25.68 10.09 2.76
CA SER A 73 25.77 9.88 1.31
C SER A 73 24.56 10.43 0.56
N VAL A 74 23.35 10.17 1.06
CA VAL A 74 22.10 10.67 0.46
C VAL A 74 22.01 12.19 0.56
N LEU A 75 22.27 12.76 1.75
CA LEU A 75 22.19 14.20 1.97
C LEU A 75 23.23 14.96 1.13
N SER A 76 24.42 14.40 0.92
CA SER A 76 25.47 14.98 0.05
C SER A 76 24.99 15.08 -1.39
N VAL A 77 24.41 14.01 -1.94
CA VAL A 77 23.86 14.01 -3.32
C VAL A 77 22.71 14.99 -3.45
N LEU A 78 21.78 15.03 -2.49
CA LEU A 78 20.69 16.01 -2.50
C LEU A 78 21.20 17.45 -2.47
N PHE A 79 22.25 17.72 -1.68
CA PHE A 79 22.88 19.03 -1.59
C PHE A 79 23.54 19.46 -2.92
N ASP A 80 24.29 18.54 -3.56
CA ASP A 80 24.98 18.78 -4.83
C ASP A 80 23.96 19.07 -5.96
N ASP A 81 22.85 18.35 -5.99
CA ASP A 81 21.75 18.53 -6.94
C ASP A 81 20.77 19.66 -6.55
N LYS A 82 21.05 20.41 -5.48
CA LYS A 82 20.24 21.53 -4.97
C LYS A 82 18.80 21.14 -4.65
N LEU A 83 18.61 19.92 -4.15
CA LEU A 83 17.35 19.43 -3.63
C LEU A 83 17.30 19.62 -2.12
N TYR A 84 16.20 20.17 -1.63
CA TYR A 84 16.07 20.58 -0.23
C TYR A 84 15.01 19.72 0.46
N ALA A 85 15.41 19.01 1.52
CA ALA A 85 14.49 18.30 2.40
C ALA A 85 13.88 19.25 3.45
N ASN A 86 12.60 19.03 3.75
CA ASN A 86 11.96 19.73 4.86
C ASN A 86 12.27 19.01 6.18
N LEU A 87 13.28 19.49 6.90
CA LEU A 87 13.76 18.87 8.14
C LEU A 87 12.67 18.70 9.22
N ASN A 88 11.66 19.58 9.25
CA ASN A 88 10.54 19.46 10.19
C ASN A 88 9.63 18.26 9.91
N LYS A 89 9.71 17.67 8.71
CA LYS A 89 8.99 16.46 8.32
C LYS A 89 9.87 15.21 8.34
N CYS A 90 11.17 15.37 8.57
CA CYS A 90 12.11 14.26 8.61
C CYS A 90 12.16 13.64 10.01
N THR A 91 12.20 12.33 10.06
CA THR A 91 12.47 11.55 11.28
C THR A 91 13.75 10.74 11.05
N PHE A 92 14.67 10.77 12.01
CA PHE A 92 15.99 10.15 11.87
C PHE A 92 16.21 9.08 12.94
N CYS A 93 16.96 8.03 12.59
CA CYS A 93 17.42 6.99 13.52
C CYS A 93 16.30 6.29 14.30
N MET A 94 15.15 6.09 13.67
CA MET A 94 13.98 5.46 14.31
C MET A 94 13.99 3.95 14.08
N LYS A 95 13.61 3.18 15.11
CA LYS A 95 13.39 1.72 15.01
C LYS A 95 12.02 1.35 14.46
N LYS A 96 11.09 2.30 14.46
CA LYS A 96 9.72 2.17 13.99
C LYS A 96 9.35 3.45 13.26
N ILE A 97 8.98 3.35 12.00
CA ILE A 97 8.68 4.51 11.16
C ILE A 97 7.40 4.27 10.36
N MET A 98 6.62 5.34 10.20
CA MET A 98 5.47 5.30 9.28
C MET A 98 5.93 5.62 7.86
N PHE A 99 5.64 4.71 6.93
CA PHE A 99 5.91 4.88 5.51
C PHE A 99 4.75 4.32 4.69
N ILE A 100 4.21 5.10 3.76
CA ILE A 100 3.06 4.72 2.91
C ILE A 100 1.86 4.18 3.72
N LYS A 101 1.56 4.82 4.87
CA LYS A 101 0.46 4.43 5.78
C LYS A 101 0.63 3.06 6.46
N TYR A 102 1.80 2.46 6.40
CA TYR A 102 2.19 1.29 7.16
C TYR A 102 3.25 1.66 8.17
N VAL A 103 3.32 0.89 9.21
CA VAL A 103 4.38 1.02 10.20
C VAL A 103 5.44 -0.04 9.91
N LEU A 104 6.66 0.42 9.65
CA LEU A 104 7.80 -0.44 9.38
C LEU A 104 8.62 -0.62 10.65
N THR A 105 9.00 -1.86 10.90
CA THR A 105 9.85 -2.28 12.02
C THR A 105 10.89 -3.28 11.53
N ALA A 106 11.86 -3.60 12.37
CA ALA A 106 12.83 -4.68 12.07
C ALA A 106 12.16 -6.07 11.94
N GLN A 107 10.95 -6.24 12.47
CA GLN A 107 10.18 -7.49 12.40
C GLN A 107 9.33 -7.60 11.13
N GLY A 108 9.07 -6.48 10.47
CA GLY A 108 8.23 -6.43 9.28
C GLY A 108 7.29 -5.22 9.25
N ILE A 109 6.12 -5.42 8.66
CA ILE A 109 5.12 -4.38 8.40
C ILE A 109 3.93 -4.59 9.34
N GLU A 110 3.49 -3.50 9.96
CA GLU A 110 2.34 -3.45 10.86
C GLU A 110 1.31 -2.43 10.37
N MET A 111 0.08 -2.59 10.83
CA MET A 111 -0.94 -1.55 10.67
C MET A 111 -0.63 -0.35 11.58
N ASP A 112 -1.03 0.83 11.13
CA ASP A 112 -0.98 2.05 11.92
C ASP A 112 -1.93 1.95 13.14
N GLU A 113 -1.39 2.13 14.34
CA GLU A 113 -2.15 2.05 15.59
C GLU A 113 -3.31 3.05 15.65
N ASP A 114 -3.16 4.24 15.07
CA ASP A 114 -4.24 5.22 15.00
C ASP A 114 -5.36 4.75 14.07
N LYS A 115 -5.03 4.03 12.99
CA LYS A 115 -6.03 3.42 12.11
C LYS A 115 -6.72 2.22 12.76
N VAL A 116 -5.96 1.42 13.53
CA VAL A 116 -6.54 0.33 14.32
C VAL A 116 -7.56 0.89 15.32
N LYS A 117 -7.25 1.97 16.04
CA LYS A 117 -8.19 2.64 16.95
C LYS A 117 -9.43 3.15 16.20
N VAL A 118 -9.25 3.83 15.07
CA VAL A 118 -10.38 4.28 14.24
C VAL A 118 -11.28 3.12 13.83
N ILE A 119 -10.71 1.98 13.44
CA ILE A 119 -11.48 0.77 13.09
C ILE A 119 -12.18 0.21 14.34
N GLN A 120 -11.49 0.14 15.46
CA GLN A 120 -12.02 -0.36 16.73
C GLN A 120 -13.21 0.46 17.23
N ASP A 121 -13.16 1.79 17.09
CA ASP A 121 -14.20 2.71 17.54
C ASP A 121 -15.31 2.91 16.49
N TRP A 122 -15.18 2.30 15.30
CA TRP A 122 -16.17 2.48 14.22
C TRP A 122 -17.52 1.87 14.61
N THR A 123 -18.54 2.69 14.56
CA THR A 123 -19.91 2.26 14.87
C THR A 123 -20.54 1.51 13.70
N THR A 124 -21.55 0.70 13.97
CA THR A 124 -22.34 0.01 12.93
C THR A 124 -22.82 1.01 11.87
N PRO A 125 -22.52 0.79 10.58
CA PRO A 125 -22.91 1.70 9.52
C PRO A 125 -24.43 1.86 9.39
N LYS A 126 -24.88 3.10 9.22
CA LYS A 126 -26.29 3.48 9.07
C LYS A 126 -26.64 3.93 7.65
N SER A 127 -25.68 3.97 6.76
CA SER A 127 -25.85 4.40 5.38
C SER A 127 -24.86 3.70 4.44
N VAL A 128 -25.20 3.63 3.14
CA VAL A 128 -24.32 3.11 2.10
C VAL A 128 -22.98 3.86 2.06
N THR A 129 -23.00 5.16 2.35
CA THR A 129 -21.77 5.99 2.39
C THR A 129 -20.86 5.55 3.52
N GLU A 130 -21.39 5.28 4.72
CA GLU A 130 -20.60 4.79 5.86
C GLU A 130 -20.05 3.39 5.59
N VAL A 131 -20.83 2.51 4.94
CA VAL A 131 -20.36 1.19 4.48
C VAL A 131 -19.16 1.37 3.55
N ARG A 132 -19.29 2.22 2.52
CA ARG A 132 -18.18 2.49 1.58
C ARG A 132 -16.94 3.04 2.27
N SER A 133 -17.10 3.93 3.23
CA SER A 133 -16.00 4.53 3.97
C SER A 133 -15.27 3.49 4.81
N PHE A 134 -15.99 2.66 5.57
CA PHE A 134 -15.38 1.59 6.36
C PHE A 134 -14.68 0.55 5.49
N TYR A 135 -15.36 0.00 4.48
CA TYR A 135 -14.78 -1.02 3.62
C TYR A 135 -13.67 -0.45 2.71
N GLY A 136 -13.71 0.84 2.39
CA GLY A 136 -12.60 1.52 1.71
C GLY A 136 -11.33 1.54 2.56
N LEU A 137 -11.45 1.86 3.86
CA LEU A 137 -10.34 1.78 4.80
C LEU A 137 -9.89 0.34 5.01
N ALA A 138 -10.81 -0.59 5.25
CA ALA A 138 -10.50 -2.00 5.45
C ALA A 138 -9.79 -2.62 4.24
N SER A 139 -10.22 -2.27 3.02
CA SER A 139 -9.61 -2.77 1.77
C SER A 139 -8.15 -2.34 1.59
N PHE A 140 -7.75 -1.21 2.15
CA PHE A 140 -6.34 -0.81 2.15
C PHE A 140 -5.48 -1.78 2.95
N TYR A 141 -6.02 -2.31 4.05
CA TYR A 141 -5.35 -3.27 4.94
C TYR A 141 -5.71 -4.74 4.66
N LYS A 142 -6.35 -5.06 3.53
CA LYS A 142 -6.78 -6.42 3.19
C LYS A 142 -5.66 -7.46 3.21
N ARG A 143 -4.41 -7.03 2.95
CA ARG A 143 -3.23 -7.91 2.97
C ARG A 143 -2.88 -8.48 4.34
N PHE A 144 -3.45 -7.92 5.42
CA PHE A 144 -3.30 -8.38 6.79
C PHE A 144 -4.41 -9.33 7.24
N VAL A 145 -5.42 -9.53 6.41
CA VAL A 145 -6.65 -10.23 6.80
C VAL A 145 -6.86 -11.44 5.90
N GLU A 146 -6.84 -12.59 6.51
CA GLU A 146 -7.30 -13.84 5.93
C GLU A 146 -8.80 -13.80 5.67
N ASP A 147 -9.27 -14.44 4.59
CA ASP A 147 -10.70 -14.52 4.20
C ASP A 147 -11.38 -13.17 3.95
N PHE A 148 -10.62 -12.11 3.66
CA PHE A 148 -11.18 -10.77 3.50
C PHE A 148 -12.32 -10.72 2.50
N SER A 149 -12.20 -11.37 1.34
CA SER A 149 -13.22 -11.37 0.29
C SER A 149 -14.50 -12.08 0.71
N THR A 150 -14.37 -13.18 1.41
CA THR A 150 -15.49 -13.97 1.97
C THR A 150 -16.20 -13.19 3.06
N ILE A 151 -15.47 -12.60 4.01
CA ILE A 151 -16.02 -11.79 5.09
C ILE A 151 -16.76 -10.56 4.55
N THR A 152 -16.23 -9.90 3.51
CA THR A 152 -16.81 -8.66 2.99
C THR A 152 -17.95 -8.90 1.99
N ALA A 153 -18.18 -10.14 1.53
CA ALA A 153 -19.19 -10.46 0.52
C ALA A 153 -20.61 -9.95 0.88
N PRO A 154 -21.15 -10.18 2.09
CA PRO A 154 -22.50 -9.73 2.43
C PRO A 154 -22.67 -8.20 2.32
N SER A 155 -21.67 -7.44 2.71
CA SER A 155 -21.74 -5.97 2.71
C SER A 155 -21.44 -5.36 1.34
N THR A 156 -20.67 -6.06 0.50
CA THR A 156 -20.41 -5.63 -0.89
C THR A 156 -21.69 -5.58 -1.71
N ASP A 157 -22.64 -6.46 -1.43
CA ASP A 157 -23.93 -6.53 -2.14
C ASP A 157 -24.81 -5.32 -1.84
N ILE A 158 -24.74 -4.75 -0.62
CA ILE A 158 -25.44 -3.50 -0.27
C ILE A 158 -24.90 -2.33 -1.11
N VAL A 159 -23.60 -2.28 -1.32
CA VAL A 159 -22.96 -1.19 -2.08
C VAL A 159 -23.26 -1.26 -3.57
N ARG A 160 -23.46 -2.47 -4.12
CA ARG A 160 -23.74 -2.71 -5.55
C ARG A 160 -25.19 -2.49 -5.94
N LYS A 161 -26.13 -2.78 -5.05
CA LYS A 161 -27.56 -2.62 -5.30
C LYS A 161 -27.95 -1.18 -5.02
N PHE A 162 -28.41 -0.43 -6.03
CA PHE A 162 -28.98 0.93 -5.93
C PHE A 162 -30.33 0.97 -5.20
N PHE A 163 -30.59 0.01 -4.30
CA PHE A 163 -31.83 -0.13 -3.58
C PHE A 163 -31.70 0.37 -2.13
N GLU A 164 -32.79 0.33 -1.41
CA GLU A 164 -32.91 0.74 -0.01
C GLU A 164 -31.81 0.11 0.87
N PHE A 165 -31.16 0.92 1.68
CA PHE A 165 -30.18 0.44 2.64
C PHE A 165 -30.82 -0.51 3.66
N LYS A 166 -30.39 -1.78 3.66
CA LYS A 166 -30.83 -2.79 4.63
C LYS A 166 -29.61 -3.40 5.29
N TRP A 167 -29.51 -3.23 6.60
CA TRP A 167 -28.48 -3.80 7.43
C TRP A 167 -29.08 -4.91 8.29
N ASN A 168 -28.65 -6.14 8.12
CA ASN A 168 -29.16 -7.33 8.78
C ASN A 168 -28.08 -7.94 9.68
N ASP A 169 -28.46 -8.99 10.42
CA ASP A 169 -27.53 -9.74 11.29
C ASP A 169 -26.32 -10.32 10.54
N GLU A 170 -26.47 -10.68 9.27
CA GLU A 170 -25.38 -11.18 8.44
C GLU A 170 -24.31 -10.11 8.20
N GLN A 171 -24.74 -8.89 7.84
CA GLN A 171 -23.84 -7.76 7.65
C GLN A 171 -23.20 -7.34 8.97
N ASP A 172 -23.95 -7.39 10.06
CA ASP A 172 -23.43 -7.03 11.37
C ASP A 172 -22.35 -8.02 11.84
N LYS A 173 -22.58 -9.32 11.66
CA LYS A 173 -21.58 -10.36 11.93
C LYS A 173 -20.31 -10.18 11.07
N ALA A 174 -20.49 -9.94 9.78
CA ALA A 174 -19.39 -9.70 8.85
C ALA A 174 -18.56 -8.45 9.23
N PHE A 175 -19.24 -7.36 9.58
CA PHE A 175 -18.63 -6.13 10.02
C PHE A 175 -17.81 -6.31 11.32
N ASN A 176 -18.41 -6.96 12.33
CA ASN A 176 -17.75 -7.19 13.60
C ASN A 176 -16.57 -8.17 13.47
N LEU A 177 -16.68 -9.22 12.65
CA LEU A 177 -15.60 -10.14 12.35
C LEU A 177 -14.43 -9.44 11.64
N LEU A 178 -14.72 -8.58 10.66
CA LEU A 178 -13.69 -7.82 9.95
C LEU A 178 -12.98 -6.84 10.89
N LYS A 179 -13.71 -6.12 11.74
CA LYS A 179 -13.13 -5.27 12.79
C LYS A 179 -12.18 -6.07 13.69
N TYR A 180 -12.63 -7.21 14.16
CA TYR A 180 -11.85 -8.08 15.02
C TYR A 180 -10.55 -8.54 14.34
N LYS A 181 -10.64 -9.07 13.10
CA LYS A 181 -9.46 -9.52 12.34
C LYS A 181 -8.49 -8.36 12.05
N LEU A 182 -8.98 -7.16 11.74
CA LEU A 182 -8.13 -5.98 11.51
C LEU A 182 -7.45 -5.50 12.80
N CYS A 183 -8.14 -5.54 13.94
CA CYS A 183 -7.55 -5.16 15.24
C CYS A 183 -6.50 -6.16 15.74
N LEU A 184 -6.58 -7.42 15.31
CA LEU A 184 -5.63 -8.49 15.64
C LEU A 184 -4.69 -8.82 14.48
N ALA A 185 -4.58 -7.93 13.50
CA ALA A 185 -3.75 -8.15 12.32
C ALA A 185 -2.29 -8.50 12.71
N PRO A 186 -1.71 -9.54 12.10
CA PRO A 186 -0.35 -9.95 12.40
C PRO A 186 0.67 -8.95 11.86
N VAL A 187 1.89 -9.00 12.39
CA VAL A 187 3.05 -8.37 11.75
C VAL A 187 3.42 -9.20 10.53
N LEU A 188 3.33 -8.62 9.34
CA LEU A 188 3.71 -9.29 8.10
C LEU A 188 5.22 -9.18 7.90
N SER A 189 5.87 -10.31 7.62
CA SER A 189 7.29 -10.32 7.30
C SER A 189 7.56 -9.76 5.91
N LEU A 190 8.76 -9.24 5.71
CA LEU A 190 9.23 -8.88 4.39
C LEU A 190 9.77 -10.13 3.67
N LEU A 191 9.48 -10.26 2.38
CA LEU A 191 9.92 -11.40 1.58
C LEU A 191 11.43 -11.27 1.27
N ASP A 192 12.18 -12.33 1.52
CA ASP A 192 13.58 -12.47 1.13
C ASP A 192 13.68 -13.40 -0.09
N PHE A 193 13.92 -12.86 -1.28
CA PHE A 193 14.00 -13.63 -2.53
C PHE A 193 15.19 -14.59 -2.60
N THR A 194 16.14 -14.51 -1.68
CA THR A 194 17.26 -15.46 -1.61
C THR A 194 16.87 -16.78 -0.95
N LYS A 195 15.68 -16.82 -0.31
CA LYS A 195 15.17 -17.99 0.41
C LYS A 195 13.95 -18.58 -0.27
N ALA A 196 13.68 -19.85 0.02
CA ALA A 196 12.44 -20.49 -0.38
C ALA A 196 11.24 -19.88 0.37
N PHE A 197 10.11 -19.80 -0.28
CA PHE A 197 8.83 -19.41 0.30
C PHE A 197 7.76 -20.47 -0.05
N GLU A 198 6.71 -20.48 0.72
CA GLU A 198 5.57 -21.39 0.59
C GLU A 198 4.34 -20.57 0.21
N VAL A 199 3.48 -21.14 -0.64
CA VAL A 199 2.17 -20.60 -0.99
C VAL A 199 1.12 -21.60 -0.57
N GLU A 200 0.32 -21.24 0.41
CA GLU A 200 -0.89 -21.96 0.74
C GLU A 200 -2.07 -21.26 0.08
N CYS A 201 -2.84 -21.98 -0.72
CA CYS A 201 -4.00 -21.43 -1.40
C CYS A 201 -5.21 -22.35 -1.25
N ASP A 202 -6.38 -21.71 -1.20
CA ASP A 202 -7.68 -22.35 -1.16
C ASP A 202 -8.66 -21.64 -2.10
N ALA A 203 -9.64 -22.37 -2.59
CA ALA A 203 -10.68 -21.85 -3.47
C ALA A 203 -12.07 -22.18 -2.91
N SER A 204 -12.75 -21.17 -2.43
CA SER A 204 -14.15 -21.27 -2.05
C SER A 204 -15.09 -21.21 -3.27
N GLY A 205 -16.39 -21.37 -3.03
CA GLY A 205 -17.41 -21.23 -4.10
C GLY A 205 -17.43 -19.84 -4.75
N ILE A 206 -16.94 -18.79 -4.11
CA ILE A 206 -17.08 -17.39 -4.51
C ILE A 206 -15.76 -16.59 -4.58
N SER A 207 -14.70 -17.07 -3.94
CA SER A 207 -13.41 -16.41 -3.84
C SER A 207 -12.25 -17.40 -3.86
N ILE A 208 -11.09 -16.89 -4.22
CA ILE A 208 -9.80 -17.55 -4.00
C ILE A 208 -9.07 -16.81 -2.90
N GLU A 209 -8.37 -17.56 -2.10
CA GLU A 209 -7.63 -17.09 -0.95
C GLU A 209 -6.26 -17.75 -0.91
N ALA A 210 -5.26 -16.98 -0.52
CA ALA A 210 -3.92 -17.54 -0.37
C ALA A 210 -3.13 -16.75 0.67
N VAL A 211 -2.13 -17.40 1.22
CA VAL A 211 -1.12 -16.78 2.06
C VAL A 211 0.27 -17.15 1.55
N LEU A 212 1.11 -16.12 1.45
CA LEU A 212 2.54 -16.30 1.17
C LEU A 212 3.28 -16.38 2.51
N ILE A 213 4.07 -17.41 2.71
CA ILE A 213 4.74 -17.73 3.97
C ILE A 213 6.23 -17.93 3.71
N GLN A 214 7.07 -17.40 4.59
CA GLN A 214 8.50 -17.66 4.60
C GLN A 214 9.01 -17.76 6.04
N ASP A 215 9.86 -18.73 6.31
CA ASP A 215 10.37 -19.00 7.67
C ASP A 215 9.24 -19.11 8.71
N LYS A 216 8.10 -19.71 8.34
CA LYS A 216 6.87 -19.86 9.14
C LYS A 216 6.19 -18.52 9.53
N ARG A 217 6.48 -17.45 8.81
CA ARG A 217 5.87 -16.12 9.04
C ARG A 217 5.11 -15.69 7.80
N GLN A 218 3.95 -15.08 8.01
CA GLN A 218 3.12 -14.55 6.93
C GLN A 218 3.79 -13.33 6.31
N ILE A 219 3.78 -13.28 4.98
CA ILE A 219 4.28 -12.15 4.20
C ILE A 219 3.10 -11.33 3.68
N VAL A 220 2.09 -12.00 3.14
CA VAL A 220 0.90 -11.34 2.60
C VAL A 220 -0.27 -12.32 2.53
N TYR A 221 -1.44 -11.87 2.91
CA TYR A 221 -2.70 -12.54 2.58
C TYR A 221 -3.21 -12.01 1.24
N PHE A 222 -3.47 -12.91 0.33
CA PHE A 222 -4.09 -12.63 -0.96
C PHE A 222 -5.51 -13.14 -0.99
N ASN A 223 -6.42 -12.35 -1.50
CA ASN A 223 -7.79 -12.74 -1.69
C ASN A 223 -8.39 -12.00 -2.89
N GLU A 224 -9.11 -12.74 -3.72
CA GLU A 224 -9.77 -12.23 -4.91
C GLU A 224 -11.13 -12.91 -5.09
N LYS A 225 -12.15 -12.13 -5.44
CA LYS A 225 -13.46 -12.66 -5.76
C LYS A 225 -13.42 -13.30 -7.13
N LEU A 226 -13.93 -14.53 -7.28
CA LEU A 226 -14.02 -15.21 -8.56
C LEU A 226 -14.86 -14.41 -9.55
N ASN A 227 -14.37 -14.24 -10.76
CA ASN A 227 -15.13 -13.67 -11.85
C ASN A 227 -16.20 -14.64 -12.36
N LYS A 228 -17.14 -14.14 -13.18
CA LYS A 228 -18.28 -14.95 -13.68
C LYS A 228 -17.85 -16.24 -14.39
N ALA A 229 -16.74 -16.25 -15.12
CA ALA A 229 -16.25 -17.44 -15.81
C ALA A 229 -15.65 -18.45 -14.81
N ALA A 230 -14.81 -17.99 -13.90
CA ALA A 230 -14.15 -18.81 -12.91
C ALA A 230 -15.12 -19.39 -11.83
N LEU A 231 -16.27 -18.76 -11.60
CA LEU A 231 -17.33 -19.32 -10.75
C LEU A 231 -17.83 -20.69 -11.24
N ASN A 232 -17.80 -20.93 -12.55
CA ASN A 232 -18.26 -22.17 -13.16
C ASN A 232 -17.16 -23.24 -13.30
N TYR A 233 -15.95 -22.98 -12.86
CA TYR A 233 -14.88 -23.96 -12.89
C TYR A 233 -15.17 -25.12 -11.90
N PRO A 234 -14.79 -26.35 -12.23
CA PRO A 234 -14.71 -27.44 -11.26
C PRO A 234 -13.79 -27.08 -10.09
N THR A 235 -13.94 -27.73 -8.96
CA THR A 235 -13.14 -27.44 -7.76
C THR A 235 -11.64 -27.48 -8.04
N TYR A 236 -11.17 -28.51 -8.73
CA TYR A 236 -9.76 -28.67 -9.09
C TYR A 236 -9.23 -27.49 -9.94
N ASP A 237 -10.01 -27.04 -10.92
CA ASP A 237 -9.63 -25.91 -11.77
C ASP A 237 -9.62 -24.58 -10.98
N LYS A 238 -10.48 -24.46 -9.96
CA LYS A 238 -10.48 -23.29 -9.05
C LYS A 238 -9.23 -23.26 -8.18
N GLU A 239 -8.79 -24.41 -7.66
CA GLU A 239 -7.56 -24.51 -6.87
C GLU A 239 -6.32 -24.16 -7.72
N LEU A 240 -6.24 -24.70 -8.94
CA LEU A 240 -5.17 -24.35 -9.87
C LEU A 240 -5.22 -22.88 -10.26
N TYR A 241 -6.42 -22.34 -10.51
CA TYR A 241 -6.63 -20.92 -10.77
C TYR A 241 -6.19 -20.05 -9.59
N ALA A 242 -6.49 -20.48 -8.35
CA ALA A 242 -6.05 -19.77 -7.14
C ALA A 242 -4.52 -19.70 -7.07
N LEU A 243 -3.82 -20.81 -7.34
CA LEU A 243 -2.36 -20.86 -7.34
C LEU A 243 -1.77 -19.90 -8.40
N VAL A 244 -2.26 -19.97 -9.64
CA VAL A 244 -1.79 -19.11 -10.73
C VAL A 244 -2.03 -17.65 -10.40
N ARG A 245 -3.25 -17.28 -9.95
CA ARG A 245 -3.58 -15.91 -9.60
C ARG A 245 -2.76 -15.37 -8.42
N THR A 246 -2.47 -16.21 -7.46
CA THR A 246 -1.62 -15.85 -6.32
C THR A 246 -0.20 -15.55 -6.78
N LEU A 247 0.39 -16.38 -7.62
CA LEU A 247 1.72 -16.15 -8.17
C LEU A 247 1.77 -14.91 -9.07
N GLU A 248 0.73 -14.66 -9.85
CA GLU A 248 0.64 -13.46 -10.71
C GLU A 248 0.42 -12.15 -9.95
N THR A 249 -0.20 -12.20 -8.78
CA THR A 249 -0.66 -10.99 -8.09
C THR A 249 0.00 -10.81 -6.72
N ALA A 250 0.02 -11.85 -5.87
CA ALA A 250 0.56 -11.74 -4.52
C ALA A 250 2.09 -11.67 -4.53
N LEU A 251 2.74 -12.39 -5.42
CA LEU A 251 4.20 -12.36 -5.55
C LEU A 251 4.70 -10.99 -6.03
N PRO A 252 4.16 -10.37 -7.10
CA PRO A 252 4.50 -8.98 -7.44
C PRO A 252 4.18 -7.98 -6.33
N ILE A 253 3.07 -8.15 -5.58
CA ILE A 253 2.76 -7.29 -4.43
C ILE A 253 3.82 -7.45 -3.32
N ALA A 254 4.22 -8.69 -3.02
CA ALA A 254 5.28 -8.95 -2.05
C ALA A 254 6.63 -8.42 -2.55
N GLN A 255 6.88 -8.49 -3.85
CA GLN A 255 8.05 -7.92 -4.51
C GLN A 255 8.03 -6.39 -4.47
N GLU A 256 6.91 -5.76 -4.80
CA GLU A 256 6.75 -4.31 -4.68
C GLU A 256 6.99 -3.84 -3.25
N VAL A 257 6.51 -4.59 -2.27
CA VAL A 257 6.77 -4.34 -0.86
C VAL A 257 8.23 -4.58 -0.53
N HIS A 258 8.84 -5.69 -0.96
CA HIS A 258 10.26 -5.96 -0.80
C HIS A 258 11.10 -4.86 -1.47
N ASP A 259 10.85 -4.59 -2.75
CA ASP A 259 11.58 -3.57 -3.52
C ASP A 259 11.36 -2.17 -2.94
N THR A 260 10.19 -1.95 -2.30
CA THR A 260 9.89 -0.70 -1.60
C THR A 260 10.59 -0.60 -0.24
N PHE A 261 10.93 -1.72 0.42
CA PHE A 261 11.39 -1.70 1.81
C PHE A 261 12.73 -2.40 2.07
N ILE A 262 13.29 -3.18 1.14
CA ILE A 262 14.52 -3.98 1.36
C ILE A 262 15.53 -3.87 0.21
N SER A 263 15.09 -3.61 -1.04
CA SER A 263 15.97 -3.61 -2.22
C SER A 263 16.98 -2.48 -2.24
#